data_a995184819e6afe6620a430a1fdbe5a9
#
_entry.id   a995184819e6afe6620a430a1fdbe5a9
#
_cell.length_a   1.000
_cell.length_b   1.000
_cell.length_c   1.000
_cell.angle_alpha   90.00
_cell.angle_beta   90.00
_cell.angle_gamma   90.00
#
_symmetry.space_group_name_H-M   'P 1'
#
loop_
_entity.id
_entity.type
_entity.pdbx_description
1 polymer ?
#
loop_
_entity_poly.entity_id
_entity_poly.type
_entity_poly.pdbx_seq_one_letter_code
_entity_poly.pdbx_strand_id
1 'polypeptide(L)'
;MKPIFKISLLAFAWFLSFIAGSLSGLIHPACYAYAGAVVPLLLALVYLPAASAMRRFGAATVLNGFLFVLFLIAGEADTAFVVGIILLTVAAEIVRWRCGYSTLRGVRLSFLPLAYSFFAYTFHWWTDTEGSLAAAVEEMRPGYDALMRPVIDNTPMLVFVLLLTIPVAIFAMRLAEKLEKKQVETLK
;
A
#
# COMPACT_ATOMS: atom_id res chain seq x y z
N MET A 1 -20.92 4.97 -15.90
CA MET A 1 -20.69 3.87 -14.92
C MET A 1 -21.24 4.30 -13.56
N LYS A 2 -22.05 3.46 -12.88
CA LYS A 2 -22.59 3.80 -11.54
C LYS A 2 -21.43 4.05 -10.56
N PRO A 3 -21.48 5.07 -9.69
CA PRO A 3 -20.35 5.45 -8.81
C PRO A 3 -19.89 4.30 -7.91
N ILE A 4 -20.81 3.47 -7.43
CA ILE A 4 -20.50 2.30 -6.59
C ILE A 4 -19.62 1.31 -7.37
N PHE A 5 -19.95 0.99 -8.61
CA PHE A 5 -19.19 0.06 -9.43
C PHE A 5 -17.77 0.57 -9.70
N LYS A 6 -17.60 1.88 -9.94
CA LYS A 6 -16.27 2.49 -10.10
C LYS A 6 -15.42 2.32 -8.85
N ILE A 7 -15.99 2.57 -7.67
CA ILE A 7 -15.29 2.47 -6.40
C ILE A 7 -14.91 1.02 -6.08
N SER A 8 -15.81 0.06 -6.33
CA SER A 8 -15.53 -1.37 -6.16
C SER A 8 -14.38 -1.84 -7.05
N LEU A 9 -14.35 -1.39 -8.31
CA LEU A 9 -13.25 -1.71 -9.23
C LEU A 9 -11.91 -1.11 -8.75
N LEU A 10 -11.92 0.10 -8.22
CA LEU A 10 -10.73 0.73 -7.66
C LEU A 10 -10.26 0.02 -6.38
N ALA A 11 -11.18 -0.42 -5.52
CA ALA A 11 -10.82 -1.21 -4.34
C ALA A 11 -10.18 -2.56 -4.73
N PHE A 12 -10.70 -3.20 -5.77
CA PHE A 12 -10.11 -4.41 -6.32
C PHE A 12 -8.72 -4.14 -6.95
N ALA A 13 -8.56 -3.04 -7.68
CA ALA A 13 -7.26 -2.63 -8.23
C ALA A 13 -6.23 -2.29 -7.13
N TRP A 14 -6.70 -1.74 -5.99
CA TRP A 14 -5.89 -1.54 -4.80
C TRP A 14 -5.33 -2.85 -4.26
N PHE A 15 -6.20 -3.86 -4.10
CA PHE A 15 -5.79 -5.21 -3.73
C PHE A 15 -4.81 -5.84 -4.73
N LEU A 16 -5.06 -5.71 -6.04
CA LEU A 16 -4.14 -6.21 -7.06
C LEU A 16 -2.75 -5.56 -6.98
N SER A 17 -2.67 -4.31 -6.54
CA SER A 17 -1.38 -3.64 -6.31
C SER A 17 -0.58 -4.30 -5.18
N PHE A 18 -1.24 -4.82 -4.15
CA PHE A 18 -0.61 -5.61 -3.10
C PHE A 18 -0.15 -6.96 -3.63
N ILE A 19 -0.98 -7.66 -4.39
CA ILE A 19 -0.58 -8.92 -5.03
C ILE A 19 0.66 -8.71 -5.91
N ALA A 20 0.70 -7.63 -6.71
CA ALA A 20 1.86 -7.31 -7.54
C ALA A 20 3.13 -7.09 -6.69
N GLY A 21 3.01 -6.41 -5.54
CA GLY A 21 4.10 -6.26 -4.58
C GLY A 21 4.55 -7.60 -4.00
N SER A 22 3.62 -8.45 -3.59
CA SER A 22 3.89 -9.76 -3.00
C SER A 22 4.57 -10.71 -4.00
N LEU A 23 4.19 -10.68 -5.27
CA LEU A 23 4.81 -11.49 -6.32
C LEU A 23 6.31 -11.17 -6.52
N SER A 24 6.79 -10.03 -6.07
CA SER A 24 8.22 -9.70 -6.09
C SER A 24 9.07 -10.66 -5.22
N GLY A 25 8.44 -11.32 -4.23
CA GLY A 25 9.04 -12.37 -3.41
C GLY A 25 9.45 -13.63 -4.20
N LEU A 26 8.85 -13.85 -5.37
CA LEU A 26 9.26 -14.93 -6.28
C LEU A 26 10.67 -14.71 -6.85
N ILE A 27 11.10 -13.47 -6.95
CA ILE A 27 12.44 -13.07 -7.44
C ILE A 27 13.44 -13.24 -6.30
N HIS A 28 13.22 -12.52 -5.20
CA HIS A 28 14.09 -12.55 -4.04
C HIS A 28 13.34 -12.03 -2.79
N PRO A 29 13.60 -12.60 -1.58
CA PRO A 29 12.97 -12.14 -0.32
C PRO A 29 13.11 -10.63 -0.08
N ALA A 30 14.27 -10.03 -0.38
CA ALA A 30 14.48 -8.60 -0.25
C ALA A 30 13.53 -7.78 -1.14
N CYS A 31 13.19 -8.29 -2.34
CA CYS A 31 12.23 -7.60 -3.21
C CYS A 31 10.85 -7.55 -2.57
N TYR A 32 10.43 -8.63 -1.90
CA TYR A 32 9.17 -8.67 -1.16
C TYR A 32 9.19 -7.77 0.07
N ALA A 33 10.18 -7.94 0.94
CA ALA A 33 10.29 -7.19 2.18
C ALA A 33 10.30 -5.67 1.95
N TYR A 34 10.96 -5.21 0.88
CA TYR A 34 11.13 -3.80 0.56
C TYR A 34 10.21 -3.30 -0.57
N ALA A 35 9.30 -4.13 -1.07
CA ALA A 35 8.34 -3.74 -2.12
C ALA A 35 7.51 -2.51 -1.75
N GLY A 36 7.30 -2.28 -0.45
CA GLY A 36 6.60 -1.11 0.07
C GLY A 36 7.17 0.23 -0.39
N ALA A 37 8.44 0.30 -0.81
CA ALA A 37 8.99 1.51 -1.41
C ALA A 37 8.54 1.74 -2.86
N VAL A 38 8.18 0.69 -3.60
CA VAL A 38 7.84 0.75 -5.03
C VAL A 38 6.33 0.64 -5.28
N VAL A 39 5.63 -0.14 -4.48
CA VAL A 39 4.16 -0.34 -4.55
C VAL A 39 3.38 0.98 -4.56
N PRO A 40 3.80 2.08 -3.89
CA PRO A 40 3.15 3.38 -4.01
C PRO A 40 2.98 3.90 -5.44
N LEU A 41 3.81 3.48 -6.40
CA LEU A 41 3.65 3.82 -7.81
C LEU A 41 2.32 3.29 -8.37
N LEU A 42 1.92 2.09 -7.98
CA LEU A 42 0.64 1.49 -8.36
C LEU A 42 -0.51 2.06 -7.53
N LEU A 43 -0.30 2.19 -6.22
CA LEU A 43 -1.32 2.70 -5.29
C LEU A 43 -1.78 4.11 -5.65
N ALA A 44 -0.88 5.00 -6.10
CA ALA A 44 -1.22 6.36 -6.49
C ALA A 44 -2.18 6.41 -7.68
N LEU A 45 -2.00 5.50 -8.66
CA LEU A 45 -2.87 5.38 -9.84
C LEU A 45 -4.31 4.98 -9.47
N VAL A 46 -4.47 4.26 -8.37
CA VAL A 46 -5.78 3.84 -7.86
C VAL A 46 -6.35 4.87 -6.89
N TYR A 47 -5.52 5.41 -6.01
CA TYR A 47 -5.97 6.35 -4.98
C TYR A 47 -6.48 7.68 -5.57
N LEU A 48 -5.78 8.24 -6.54
CA LEU A 48 -6.16 9.53 -7.14
C LEU A 48 -7.59 9.50 -7.71
N PRO A 49 -7.99 8.56 -8.59
CA PRO A 49 -9.35 8.49 -9.10
C PRO A 49 -10.38 8.11 -8.02
N ALA A 50 -10.02 7.33 -7.00
CA ALA A 50 -10.90 7.02 -5.87
C ALA A 50 -11.18 8.27 -5.03
N ALA A 51 -10.13 9.01 -4.66
CA ALA A 51 -10.23 10.25 -3.91
C ALA A 51 -10.98 11.35 -4.68
N SER A 52 -10.79 11.42 -6.01
CA SER A 52 -11.50 12.35 -6.90
C SER A 52 -12.98 12.01 -7.04
N ALA A 53 -13.34 10.73 -7.00
CA ALA A 53 -14.73 10.26 -7.04
C ALA A 53 -15.43 10.46 -5.69
N MET A 54 -14.70 10.30 -4.57
CA MET A 54 -15.19 10.44 -3.21
C MET A 54 -14.70 11.75 -2.58
N ARG A 55 -15.33 12.87 -2.93
CA ARG A 55 -15.00 14.21 -2.42
C ARG A 55 -15.45 14.42 -0.96
N ARG A 56 -15.43 13.37 -0.15
CA ARG A 56 -15.84 13.31 1.26
C ARG A 56 -15.03 12.26 1.99
N PHE A 57 -15.27 12.08 3.27
CA PHE A 57 -14.72 10.99 4.08
C PHE A 57 -14.97 9.62 3.40
N GLY A 58 -13.99 8.73 3.49
CA GLY A 58 -14.15 7.31 3.19
C GLY A 58 -13.31 6.76 2.03
N ALA A 59 -12.56 7.58 1.27
CA ALA A 59 -11.76 7.02 0.16
C ALA A 59 -10.65 6.09 0.66
N ALA A 60 -9.88 6.51 1.66
CA ALA A 60 -8.87 5.65 2.28
C ALA A 60 -9.52 4.46 3.00
N THR A 61 -10.63 4.73 3.71
CA THR A 61 -11.39 3.71 4.45
C THR A 61 -11.91 2.61 3.53
N VAL A 62 -12.43 2.94 2.35
CA VAL A 62 -12.95 1.92 1.41
C VAL A 62 -11.81 1.09 0.81
N LEU A 63 -10.70 1.73 0.41
CA LEU A 63 -9.58 1.02 -0.21
C LEU A 63 -8.88 0.08 0.78
N ASN A 64 -8.44 0.60 1.92
CA ASN A 64 -7.78 -0.19 2.95
C ASN A 64 -8.75 -1.11 3.70
N GLY A 65 -10.01 -0.69 3.87
CA GLY A 65 -11.04 -1.53 4.48
C GLY A 65 -11.38 -2.75 3.63
N PHE A 66 -11.45 -2.60 2.31
CA PHE A 66 -11.62 -3.73 1.40
C PHE A 66 -10.43 -4.70 1.48
N LEU A 67 -9.20 -4.17 1.46
CA LEU A 67 -7.98 -4.95 1.62
C LEU A 67 -7.97 -5.68 2.97
N PHE A 68 -8.29 -4.97 4.06
CA PHE A 68 -8.35 -5.52 5.41
C PHE A 68 -9.31 -6.72 5.51
N VAL A 69 -10.51 -6.57 4.95
CA VAL A 69 -11.52 -7.66 4.95
C VAL A 69 -11.02 -8.87 4.16
N LEU A 70 -10.40 -8.66 3.00
CA LEU A 70 -9.86 -9.77 2.20
C LEU A 70 -8.74 -10.51 2.93
N PHE A 71 -7.82 -9.78 3.57
CA PHE A 71 -6.70 -10.39 4.31
C PHE A 71 -7.18 -11.09 5.57
N LEU A 72 -8.21 -10.54 6.24
CA LEU A 72 -8.83 -11.21 7.37
C LEU A 72 -9.48 -12.55 6.96
N ILE A 73 -10.18 -12.59 5.83
CA ILE A 73 -10.80 -13.81 5.30
C ILE A 73 -9.72 -14.82 4.85
N ALA A 74 -8.63 -14.35 4.28
CA ALA A 74 -7.52 -15.19 3.84
C ALA A 74 -6.64 -15.72 5.00
N GLY A 75 -6.81 -15.22 6.23
CA GLY A 75 -5.95 -15.59 7.36
C GLY A 75 -4.60 -14.85 7.40
N GLU A 76 -4.40 -13.86 6.53
CA GLU A 76 -3.17 -13.07 6.36
C GLU A 76 -3.11 -11.81 7.24
N ALA A 77 -4.14 -11.58 8.08
CA ALA A 77 -4.24 -10.37 8.91
C ALA A 77 -3.59 -10.58 10.28
N ASP A 78 -2.27 -10.49 10.33
CA ASP A 78 -1.53 -10.48 11.59
C ASP A 78 -1.72 -9.16 12.37
N THR A 79 -1.25 -9.12 13.62
CA THR A 79 -1.41 -7.95 14.50
C THR A 79 -0.73 -6.70 13.93
N ALA A 80 0.44 -6.82 13.31
CA ALA A 80 1.17 -5.68 12.75
C ALA A 80 0.39 -5.07 11.58
N PHE A 81 -0.14 -5.92 10.70
CA PHE A 81 -1.01 -5.49 9.60
C PHE A 81 -2.28 -4.80 10.11
N VAL A 82 -3.01 -5.43 11.05
CA VAL A 82 -4.26 -4.88 11.59
C VAL A 82 -4.04 -3.50 12.19
N VAL A 83 -3.07 -3.35 13.08
CA VAL A 83 -2.76 -2.07 13.72
C VAL A 83 -2.25 -1.07 12.69
N GLY A 84 -1.31 -1.46 11.84
CA GLY A 84 -0.71 -0.60 10.83
C GLY A 84 -1.75 -0.06 9.83
N ILE A 85 -2.59 -0.93 9.26
CA ILE A 85 -3.58 -0.53 8.25
C ILE A 85 -4.64 0.41 8.82
N ILE A 86 -5.06 0.19 10.08
CA ILE A 86 -6.01 1.08 10.77
C ILE A 86 -5.37 2.46 11.01
N LEU A 87 -4.17 2.50 11.58
CA LEU A 87 -3.48 3.76 11.87
C LEU A 87 -3.22 4.58 10.59
N LEU A 88 -2.76 3.94 9.52
CA LEU A 88 -2.49 4.59 8.24
C LEU A 88 -3.77 5.11 7.58
N THR A 89 -4.86 4.35 7.67
CA THR A 89 -6.17 4.76 7.17
C THR A 89 -6.71 5.97 7.93
N VAL A 90 -6.69 5.93 9.26
CA VAL A 90 -7.13 7.04 10.11
C VAL A 90 -6.29 8.29 9.85
N ALA A 91 -4.96 8.14 9.77
CA ALA A 91 -4.07 9.25 9.45
C ALA A 91 -4.41 9.88 8.09
N ALA A 92 -4.65 9.07 7.06
CA ALA A 92 -5.03 9.54 5.73
C ALA A 92 -6.36 10.32 5.74
N GLU A 93 -7.36 9.80 6.43
CA GLU A 93 -8.67 10.48 6.53
C GLU A 93 -8.59 11.77 7.35
N ILE A 94 -7.81 11.82 8.43
CA ILE A 94 -7.55 13.04 9.20
C ILE A 94 -6.86 14.10 8.33
N VAL A 95 -5.85 13.70 7.56
CA VAL A 95 -5.15 14.63 6.65
C VAL A 95 -6.10 15.18 5.60
N ARG A 96 -6.95 14.32 4.99
CA ARG A 96 -7.97 14.78 4.03
C ARG A 96 -8.99 15.72 4.68
N TRP A 97 -9.44 15.40 5.87
CA TRP A 97 -10.35 16.27 6.61
C TRP A 97 -9.73 17.65 6.85
N ARG A 98 -8.47 17.70 7.34
CA ARG A 98 -7.76 18.97 7.62
C ARG A 98 -7.42 19.77 6.37
N CYS A 99 -7.03 19.10 5.29
CA CYS A 99 -6.58 19.74 4.06
C CYS A 99 -7.69 19.92 3.00
N GLY A 100 -8.89 19.41 3.28
CA GLY A 100 -10.07 19.49 2.41
C GLY A 100 -10.22 18.29 1.47
N TYR A 101 -11.39 17.66 1.52
CA TYR A 101 -11.71 16.46 0.75
C TYR A 101 -11.70 16.66 -0.77
N SER A 102 -11.99 17.87 -1.23
CA SER A 102 -12.07 18.22 -2.65
C SER A 102 -10.80 18.89 -3.19
N THR A 103 -9.81 19.10 -2.34
CA THR A 103 -8.58 19.79 -2.73
C THR A 103 -7.51 18.82 -3.20
N LEU A 104 -6.76 19.19 -4.24
CA LEU A 104 -5.62 18.41 -4.71
C LEU A 104 -4.54 18.26 -3.62
N ARG A 105 -4.37 19.31 -2.77
CA ARG A 105 -3.49 19.26 -1.61
C ARG A 105 -3.90 18.18 -0.62
N GLY A 106 -5.20 18.10 -0.30
CA GLY A 106 -5.75 17.07 0.59
C GLY A 106 -5.52 15.66 0.04
N VAL A 107 -5.72 15.45 -1.26
CA VAL A 107 -5.47 14.16 -1.92
C VAL A 107 -3.98 13.79 -1.88
N ARG A 108 -3.08 14.72 -2.22
CA ARG A 108 -1.63 14.47 -2.21
C ARG A 108 -1.10 14.13 -0.83
N LEU A 109 -1.46 14.93 0.18
CA LEU A 109 -0.92 14.75 1.53
C LEU A 109 -1.49 13.50 2.21
N SER A 110 -2.76 13.17 1.98
CA SER A 110 -3.37 11.96 2.53
C SER A 110 -2.87 10.67 1.88
N PHE A 111 -2.25 10.74 0.71
CA PHE A 111 -1.60 9.59 0.11
C PHE A 111 -0.31 9.20 0.84
N LEU A 112 0.38 10.13 1.50
CA LEU A 112 1.63 9.81 2.21
C LEU A 112 1.48 8.69 3.24
N PRO A 113 0.54 8.72 4.20
CA PRO A 113 0.33 7.58 5.08
C PRO A 113 -0.10 6.32 4.31
N LEU A 114 -0.94 6.42 3.27
CA LEU A 114 -1.38 5.25 2.50
C LEU A 114 -0.26 4.59 1.70
N ALA A 115 0.77 5.31 1.34
CA ALA A 115 1.96 4.76 0.68
C ALA A 115 2.67 3.71 1.54
N TYR A 116 2.48 3.73 2.85
CA TYR A 116 3.03 2.74 3.78
C TYR A 116 2.13 1.52 4.00
N SER A 117 0.96 1.45 3.35
CA SER A 117 0.01 0.34 3.57
C SER A 117 0.62 -1.02 3.26
N PHE A 118 1.49 -1.13 2.25
CA PHE A 118 2.18 -2.39 1.96
C PHE A 118 3.22 -2.75 3.04
N PHE A 119 3.90 -1.76 3.63
CA PHE A 119 4.76 -2.03 4.77
C PHE A 119 3.99 -2.52 6.00
N ALA A 120 2.77 -2.03 6.23
CA ALA A 120 1.94 -2.57 7.30
C ALA A 120 1.74 -4.09 7.14
N TYR A 121 1.60 -4.58 5.90
CA TYR A 121 1.50 -6.02 5.59
C TYR A 121 2.82 -6.76 5.79
N THR A 122 3.94 -6.22 5.32
CA THR A 122 5.23 -6.92 5.43
C THR A 122 5.93 -6.71 6.77
N PHE A 123 5.39 -5.87 7.67
CA PHE A 123 6.08 -5.48 8.89
C PHE A 123 6.19 -6.60 9.93
N HIS A 124 5.41 -7.70 9.79
CA HIS A 124 5.51 -8.90 10.60
C HIS A 124 6.93 -9.50 10.58
N TRP A 125 7.68 -9.36 9.50
CA TRP A 125 9.09 -9.81 9.42
C TRP A 125 9.99 -9.21 10.50
N TRP A 126 9.67 -8.01 10.99
CA TRP A 126 10.43 -7.30 12.04
C TRP A 126 9.75 -7.30 13.40
N THR A 127 8.43 -7.51 13.47
CA THR A 127 7.68 -7.53 14.74
C THR A 127 7.49 -8.94 15.31
N ASP A 128 7.48 -9.95 14.43
CA ASP A 128 7.40 -11.38 14.78
C ASP A 128 8.36 -12.18 13.87
N THR A 129 9.65 -11.91 14.00
CA THR A 129 10.68 -12.47 13.13
C THR A 129 10.71 -14.00 13.16
N GLU A 130 10.70 -14.61 14.34
CA GLU A 130 10.80 -16.07 14.45
C GLU A 130 9.54 -16.78 13.97
N GLY A 131 8.35 -16.24 14.28
CA GLY A 131 7.08 -16.77 13.76
C GLY A 131 7.00 -16.66 12.24
N SER A 132 7.40 -15.50 11.68
CA SER A 132 7.43 -15.28 10.23
C SER A 132 8.41 -16.19 9.50
N LEU A 133 9.59 -16.44 10.07
CA LEU A 133 10.57 -17.37 9.48
C LEU A 133 10.09 -18.81 9.56
N ALA A 134 9.45 -19.21 10.66
CA ALA A 134 8.87 -20.54 10.81
C ALA A 134 7.77 -20.78 9.75
N ALA A 135 6.85 -19.83 9.57
CA ALA A 135 5.84 -19.89 8.52
C ALA A 135 6.47 -19.95 7.11
N ALA A 136 7.53 -19.19 6.87
CA ALA A 136 8.24 -19.25 5.58
C ALA A 136 8.87 -20.60 5.26
N VAL A 137 9.31 -21.35 6.27
CA VAL A 137 9.82 -22.73 6.08
C VAL A 137 8.72 -23.68 5.61
N GLU A 138 7.48 -23.47 6.09
CA GLU A 138 6.33 -24.32 5.74
C GLU A 138 5.69 -23.95 4.40
N GLU A 139 5.63 -22.66 4.08
CA GLU A 139 4.83 -22.13 2.97
C GLU A 139 5.64 -21.77 1.73
N MET A 140 6.92 -21.45 1.91
CA MET A 140 7.77 -20.97 0.82
C MET A 140 8.71 -22.06 0.28
N ARG A 141 9.40 -21.74 -0.81
CA ARG A 141 10.44 -22.63 -1.35
C ARG A 141 11.55 -22.90 -0.33
N PRO A 142 12.15 -24.08 -0.32
CA PRO A 142 13.27 -24.41 0.57
C PRO A 142 14.39 -23.35 0.55
N GLY A 143 14.85 -22.95 1.74
CA GLY A 143 15.92 -21.97 1.90
C GLY A 143 15.47 -20.49 1.80
N TYR A 144 14.17 -20.23 1.70
CA TYR A 144 13.66 -18.85 1.69
C TYR A 144 13.95 -18.14 3.01
N ASP A 145 13.81 -18.82 4.13
CA ASP A 145 14.12 -18.34 5.48
C ASP A 145 15.59 -17.90 5.62
N ALA A 146 16.51 -18.73 5.10
CA ALA A 146 17.94 -18.40 5.10
C ALA A 146 18.29 -17.17 4.26
N LEU A 147 17.57 -16.92 3.17
CA LEU A 147 17.72 -15.73 2.35
C LEU A 147 17.03 -14.51 2.97
N MET A 148 15.97 -14.71 3.76
CA MET A 148 15.24 -13.61 4.40
C MET A 148 15.95 -13.11 5.66
N ARG A 149 16.61 -13.96 6.43
CA ARG A 149 17.31 -13.58 7.68
C ARG A 149 18.22 -12.35 7.51
N PRO A 150 19.17 -12.30 6.55
CA PRO A 150 20.03 -11.12 6.38
C PRO A 150 19.25 -9.88 5.91
N VAL A 151 18.08 -10.02 5.33
CA VAL A 151 17.19 -8.90 4.96
C VAL A 151 16.56 -8.29 6.22
N ILE A 152 16.08 -9.12 7.13
CA ILE A 152 15.49 -8.70 8.42
C ILE A 152 16.53 -8.03 9.30
N ASP A 153 17.74 -8.61 9.39
CA ASP A 153 18.84 -8.12 10.22
C ASP A 153 19.41 -6.78 9.71
N ASN A 154 19.10 -6.39 8.47
CA ASN A 154 19.59 -5.14 7.87
C ASN A 154 18.71 -3.93 8.24
N THR A 155 18.68 -3.56 9.51
CA THR A 155 17.97 -2.38 10.02
C THR A 155 18.30 -1.07 9.27
N PRO A 156 19.57 -0.76 8.92
CA PRO A 156 19.89 0.44 8.15
C PRO A 156 19.16 0.47 6.79
N MET A 157 19.06 -0.67 6.11
CA MET A 157 18.35 -0.78 4.84
C MET A 157 16.86 -0.60 5.02
N LEU A 158 16.27 -1.17 6.07
CA LEU A 158 14.86 -0.94 6.41
C LEU A 158 14.57 0.56 6.58
N VAL A 159 15.36 1.26 7.40
CA VAL A 159 15.21 2.70 7.63
C VAL A 159 15.36 3.48 6.33
N PHE A 160 16.36 3.16 5.51
CA PHE A 160 16.56 3.79 4.20
C PHE A 160 15.34 3.62 3.30
N VAL A 161 14.79 2.42 3.21
CA VAL A 161 13.65 2.11 2.35
C VAL A 161 12.37 2.78 2.86
N LEU A 162 12.16 2.83 4.17
CA LEU A 162 11.05 3.60 4.76
C LEU A 162 11.15 5.09 4.43
N LEU A 163 12.33 5.69 4.52
CA LEU A 163 12.54 7.09 4.15
C LEU A 163 12.38 7.32 2.64
N LEU A 164 12.85 6.37 1.81
CA LEU A 164 12.71 6.42 0.35
C LEU A 164 11.25 6.39 -0.10
N THR A 165 10.37 5.78 0.66
CA THR A 165 8.94 5.72 0.37
C THR A 165 8.30 7.12 0.25
N ILE A 166 8.78 8.10 1.01
CA ILE A 166 8.26 9.48 0.96
C ILE A 166 8.45 10.13 -0.42
N PRO A 167 9.69 10.28 -0.94
CA PRO A 167 9.89 10.86 -2.26
C PRO A 167 9.25 10.02 -3.38
N VAL A 168 9.22 8.69 -3.25
CA VAL A 168 8.53 7.82 -4.21
C VAL A 168 7.02 8.08 -4.20
N ALA A 169 6.38 8.21 -3.05
CA ALA A 169 4.96 8.54 -2.94
C ALA A 169 4.63 9.90 -3.55
N ILE A 170 5.47 10.91 -3.33
CA ILE A 170 5.31 12.24 -3.93
C ILE A 170 5.43 12.16 -5.45
N PHE A 171 6.43 11.45 -5.95
CA PHE A 171 6.63 11.22 -7.39
C PHE A 171 5.46 10.46 -7.99
N ALA A 172 5.00 9.37 -7.36
CA ALA A 172 3.88 8.54 -7.79
C ALA A 172 2.59 9.37 -7.96
N MET A 173 2.28 10.24 -6.99
CA MET A 173 1.11 11.12 -7.10
C MET A 173 1.22 12.12 -8.23
N ARG A 174 2.40 12.72 -8.45
CA ARG A 174 2.63 13.62 -9.60
C ARG A 174 2.48 12.89 -10.94
N LEU A 175 2.98 11.65 -11.01
CA LEU A 175 2.84 10.81 -12.19
C LEU A 175 1.37 10.46 -12.46
N ALA A 176 0.62 10.04 -11.45
CA ALA A 176 -0.80 9.73 -11.56
C ALA A 176 -1.61 10.93 -12.06
N GLU A 177 -1.36 12.13 -11.52
CA GLU A 177 -2.00 13.37 -11.98
C GLU A 177 -1.70 13.70 -13.44
N LYS A 178 -0.45 13.51 -13.87
CA LYS A 178 -0.05 13.75 -15.26
C LYS A 178 -0.77 12.78 -16.22
N LEU A 179 -0.89 11.52 -15.83
CA LEU A 179 -1.57 10.50 -16.62
C LEU A 179 -3.08 10.77 -16.69
N GLU A 180 -3.72 11.15 -15.59
CA GLU A 180 -5.15 11.49 -15.56
C GLU A 180 -5.46 12.69 -16.47
N LYS A 181 -4.65 13.74 -16.44
CA LYS A 181 -4.80 14.90 -17.33
C LYS A 181 -4.70 14.50 -18.80
N LYS A 182 -3.71 13.70 -19.17
CA LYS A 182 -3.52 13.23 -20.55
C LYS A 182 -4.71 12.41 -21.05
N GLN A 183 -5.29 11.55 -20.22
CA GLN A 183 -6.48 10.79 -20.57
C GLN A 183 -7.68 11.71 -20.88
N VAL A 184 -7.90 12.76 -20.07
CA VAL A 184 -8.99 13.72 -20.30
C VAL A 184 -8.80 14.52 -21.59
N GLU A 185 -7.55 14.85 -21.95
CA GLU A 185 -7.24 15.56 -23.21
C GLU A 185 -7.45 14.66 -24.44
N THR A 186 -7.15 13.38 -24.34
CA THR A 186 -7.30 12.42 -25.47
C THR A 186 -8.76 12.07 -25.76
N LEU A 187 -9.67 12.26 -24.79
CA LEU A 187 -11.09 11.99 -24.91
C LEU A 187 -11.94 13.21 -25.37
N LYS A 188 -11.31 14.36 -25.59
CA LYS A 188 -11.90 15.60 -26.16
C LYS A 188 -11.64 15.73 -27.64
#